data_3c49667aa678ea688e876222cf0df898
#
_entry.id   3c49667aa678ea688e876222cf0df898
#
_cell.length_a   1.000
_cell.length_b   1.000
_cell.length_c   1.000
_cell.angle_alpha   90.00
_cell.angle_beta   90.00
_cell.angle_gamma   90.00
#
_symmetry.space_group_name_H-M   'P 1'
#
loop_
_entity.id
_entity.type
_entity.pdbx_description
1 polymer ?
#
loop_
_entity_poly.entity_id
_entity_poly.type
_entity_poly.pdbx_seq_one_letter_code
_entity_poly.pdbx_strand_id
1 'polypeptide(L)'
;MLDNMIHEFKKKKVDYLSNIKDPLNIKDEFYYPDGFDIEIFSKKSLLSSYKKISSSFDYEHVTTFIRSSNIFKKHFVKSQKKFQKLKLSVDTKKDLNNVKKIFKVFASNIFFSFEDIFKNKKSLDIIKKQLIR
;
A
#
# COMPACT_ATOMS: atom_id res chain seq x y z
N MET A 1 -9.41 -5.80 5.48
CA MET A 1 -7.99 -5.38 5.64
C MET A 1 -7.89 -4.11 6.48
N LEU A 2 -8.53 -3.00 6.11
CA LEU A 2 -8.42 -1.70 6.82
C LEU A 2 -8.80 -1.81 8.30
N ASP A 3 -9.94 -2.41 8.64
CA ASP A 3 -10.39 -2.54 10.03
C ASP A 3 -9.38 -3.28 10.92
N ASN A 4 -8.78 -4.36 10.38
CA ASN A 4 -7.73 -5.10 11.10
C ASN A 4 -6.49 -4.23 11.34
N MET A 5 -6.10 -3.40 10.36
CA MET A 5 -4.96 -2.49 10.51
C MET A 5 -5.26 -1.39 11.53
N ILE A 6 -6.48 -0.85 11.56
CA ILE A 6 -6.92 0.11 12.59
C ILE A 6 -6.87 -0.52 13.98
N HIS A 7 -7.33 -1.77 14.10
CA HIS A 7 -7.26 -2.51 15.36
C HIS A 7 -5.80 -2.70 15.81
N GLU A 8 -4.92 -3.14 14.91
CA GLU A 8 -3.48 -3.28 15.20
C GLU A 8 -2.81 -1.97 15.58
N PHE A 9 -3.11 -0.87 14.86
CA PHE A 9 -2.60 0.45 15.19
C PHE A 9 -2.88 0.83 16.64
N LYS A 10 -4.14 0.67 17.07
CA LYS A 10 -4.57 0.96 18.43
C LYS A 10 -3.91 0.02 19.44
N LYS A 11 -3.87 -1.29 19.16
CA LYS A 11 -3.30 -2.33 20.04
C LYS A 11 -1.81 -2.14 20.25
N LYS A 12 -1.05 -1.85 19.18
CA LYS A 12 0.41 -1.70 19.23
C LYS A 12 0.87 -0.35 19.75
N LYS A 13 -0.05 0.63 19.88
CA LYS A 13 0.25 2.00 20.32
C LYS A 13 1.45 2.58 19.59
N VAL A 14 1.42 2.51 18.27
CA VAL A 14 2.45 3.05 17.37
C VAL A 14 2.07 4.43 16.85
N ASP A 15 3.04 5.20 16.40
CA ASP A 15 2.84 6.53 15.80
C ASP A 15 2.45 6.44 14.33
N TYR A 16 2.85 5.34 13.67
CA TYR A 16 2.61 5.06 12.27
C TYR A 16 2.49 3.56 12.03
N LEU A 17 1.51 3.16 11.23
CA LEU A 17 1.32 1.79 10.76
C LEU A 17 1.03 1.80 9.27
N SER A 18 1.64 0.92 8.51
CA SER A 18 1.38 0.77 7.09
C SER A 18 1.57 -0.67 6.61
N ASN A 19 0.99 -0.99 5.45
CA ASN A 19 1.20 -2.23 4.72
C ASN A 19 2.14 -2.07 3.51
N ILE A 20 2.68 -0.87 3.30
CA ILE A 20 3.71 -0.64 2.30
C ILE A 20 5.04 -1.26 2.74
N LYS A 21 5.96 -1.38 1.79
CA LYS A 21 7.30 -1.89 2.09
C LYS A 21 8.03 -0.99 3.09
N ASP A 22 8.62 -1.60 4.11
CA ASP A 22 9.47 -0.90 5.06
C ASP A 22 10.72 -0.33 4.35
N PRO A 23 10.92 1.00 4.30
CA PRO A 23 12.06 1.61 3.63
C PRO A 23 13.40 1.25 4.29
N LEU A 24 13.39 0.83 5.56
CA LEU A 24 14.59 0.42 6.30
C LEU A 24 14.88 -1.08 6.12
N ASN A 25 13.96 -1.85 5.55
CA ASN A 25 14.12 -3.27 5.28
C ASN A 25 13.90 -3.60 3.80
N ILE A 26 14.84 -3.19 2.97
CA ILE A 26 14.78 -3.36 1.51
C ILE A 26 14.79 -4.83 1.04
N LYS A 27 15.23 -5.75 1.88
CA LYS A 27 15.24 -7.21 1.58
C LYS A 27 13.90 -7.88 1.85
N ASP A 28 12.95 -7.20 2.51
CA ASP A 28 11.63 -7.76 2.77
C ASP A 28 10.83 -7.86 1.46
N GLU A 29 10.34 -9.05 1.19
CA GLU A 29 9.57 -9.38 -0.01
C GLU A 29 8.07 -9.60 0.28
N PHE A 30 7.68 -9.56 1.56
CA PHE A 30 6.32 -9.81 2.02
C PHE A 30 5.57 -8.49 2.27
N TYR A 31 5.31 -7.74 1.21
CA TYR A 31 4.50 -6.52 1.23
C TYR A 31 3.34 -6.61 0.24
N TYR A 32 2.36 -5.72 0.40
CA TYR A 32 1.20 -5.67 -0.49
C TYR A 32 1.56 -5.02 -1.82
N PRO A 33 0.80 -5.32 -2.91
CA PRO A 33 1.04 -4.69 -4.21
C PRO A 33 0.78 -3.19 -4.16
N ASP A 34 1.52 -2.44 -4.96
CA ASP A 34 1.26 -1.03 -5.24
C ASP A 34 -0.21 -0.82 -5.69
N GLY A 35 -0.90 0.14 -5.08
CA GLY A 35 -2.33 0.38 -5.24
C GLY A 35 -3.23 -0.20 -4.14
N PHE A 36 -2.66 -0.95 -3.18
CA PHE A 36 -3.34 -1.38 -1.95
C PHE A 36 -2.72 -0.76 -0.69
N ASP A 37 -2.06 0.35 -0.87
CA ASP A 37 -1.34 1.04 0.18
C ASP A 37 -2.30 1.63 1.21
N ILE A 38 -2.05 1.31 2.47
CA ILE A 38 -2.77 1.86 3.62
C ILE A 38 -1.74 2.41 4.58
N GLU A 39 -1.93 3.65 4.96
CA GLU A 39 -1.13 4.32 5.98
C GLU A 39 -2.04 4.86 7.09
N ILE A 40 -1.71 4.55 8.33
CA ILE A 40 -2.45 4.97 9.52
C ILE A 40 -1.47 5.65 10.47
N PHE A 41 -1.76 6.89 10.83
CA PHE A 41 -0.92 7.65 11.75
C PHE A 41 -1.76 8.58 12.63
N SER A 42 -1.19 8.98 13.77
CA SER A 42 -1.87 9.91 14.65
C SER A 42 -1.77 11.35 14.17
N LYS A 43 -2.77 12.17 14.50
CA LYS A 43 -2.68 13.64 14.28
C LYS A 43 -1.41 14.22 14.92
N LYS A 44 -1.01 13.72 16.09
CA LYS A 44 0.20 14.14 16.79
C LYS A 44 1.45 13.86 15.96
N SER A 45 1.55 12.67 15.35
CA SER A 45 2.68 12.28 14.49
C SER A 45 2.76 13.16 13.25
N LEU A 46 1.62 13.43 12.61
CA LEU A 46 1.55 14.33 11.45
C LEU A 46 2.03 15.74 11.80
N LEU A 47 1.50 16.33 12.87
CA LEU A 47 1.89 17.69 13.29
C LEU A 47 3.37 17.76 13.72
N SER A 48 3.89 16.70 14.37
CA SER A 48 5.31 16.64 14.73
C SER A 48 6.20 16.52 13.50
N SER A 49 5.79 15.75 12.49
CA SER A 49 6.47 15.65 11.20
C SER A 49 6.49 17.01 10.49
N TYR A 50 5.33 17.64 10.34
CA TYR A 50 5.19 18.93 9.65
C TYR A 50 6.14 20.01 10.18
N LYS A 51 6.38 20.04 11.49
CA LYS A 51 7.30 21.00 12.12
C LYS A 51 8.80 20.72 11.82
N LYS A 52 9.12 19.57 11.25
CA LYS A 52 10.51 19.11 11.06
C LYS A 52 10.91 18.96 9.58
N ILE A 53 9.92 18.92 8.68
CA ILE A 53 10.18 18.85 7.24
C ILE A 53 10.49 20.24 6.68
N SER A 54 11.34 20.27 5.67
CA SER A 54 11.74 21.51 4.97
C SER A 54 11.79 21.35 3.45
N SER A 55 11.76 20.11 2.93
CA SER A 55 11.83 19.86 1.50
C SER A 55 10.45 19.87 0.85
N SER A 56 10.36 20.34 -0.39
CA SER A 56 9.12 20.25 -1.19
C SER A 56 8.65 18.81 -1.36
N PHE A 57 9.59 17.87 -1.47
CA PHE A 57 9.31 16.45 -1.55
C PHE A 57 8.55 15.91 -0.32
N ASP A 58 8.98 16.31 0.89
CA ASP A 58 8.30 15.88 2.12
C ASP A 58 6.90 16.50 2.26
N TYR A 59 6.71 17.74 1.79
CA TYR A 59 5.38 18.37 1.75
C TYR A 59 4.44 17.67 0.77
N GLU A 60 4.93 17.24 -0.39
CA GLU A 60 4.14 16.49 -1.37
C GLU A 60 3.77 15.10 -0.88
N HIS A 61 4.75 14.39 -0.30
CA HIS A 61 4.58 12.98 0.09
C HIS A 61 4.18 12.75 1.55
N VAL A 62 3.83 13.77 2.28
CA VAL A 62 3.24 13.83 3.64
C VAL A 62 3.85 12.89 4.69
N THR A 63 4.02 11.61 4.41
CA THR A 63 4.43 10.55 5.35
C THR A 63 5.88 10.11 5.22
N THR A 64 6.62 10.59 4.23
CA THR A 64 8.02 10.18 3.98
C THR A 64 8.92 10.40 5.18
N PHE A 65 8.81 11.56 5.83
CA PHE A 65 9.56 11.87 7.03
C PHE A 65 9.19 10.94 8.21
N ILE A 66 7.90 10.63 8.40
CA ILE A 66 7.45 9.71 9.45
C ILE A 66 8.04 8.33 9.21
N ARG A 67 8.03 7.85 7.96
CA ARG A 67 8.51 6.51 7.58
C ARG A 67 10.03 6.36 7.75
N SER A 68 10.81 7.36 7.36
CA SER A 68 12.27 7.31 7.39
C SER A 68 12.86 7.66 8.76
N SER A 69 12.20 8.51 9.54
CA SER A 69 12.71 9.01 10.81
C SER A 69 12.63 7.98 11.94
N ASN A 70 13.66 7.91 12.78
CA ASN A 70 13.71 7.03 13.95
C ASN A 70 13.00 7.58 15.20
N ILE A 71 12.45 8.81 15.13
CA ILE A 71 11.74 9.40 16.26
C ILE A 71 10.31 8.88 16.44
N PHE A 72 9.76 8.22 15.42
CA PHE A 72 8.41 7.65 15.44
C PHE A 72 8.46 6.14 15.64
N LYS A 73 7.57 5.64 16.52
CA LYS A 73 7.34 4.21 16.66
C LYS A 73 6.49 3.71 15.49
N LYS A 74 7.06 2.82 14.67
CA LYS A 74 6.44 2.35 13.43
C LYS A 74 6.14 0.86 13.46
N HIS A 75 5.12 0.45 12.72
CA HIS A 75 4.83 -0.96 12.44
C HIS A 75 4.45 -1.15 10.98
N PHE A 76 5.11 -2.09 10.30
CA PHE A 76 4.82 -2.45 8.92
C PHE A 76 4.13 -3.82 8.90
N VAL A 77 2.89 -3.83 8.39
CA VAL A 77 2.08 -5.04 8.26
C VAL A 77 2.53 -5.80 7.02
N LYS A 78 3.01 -7.01 7.23
CA LYS A 78 3.48 -7.88 6.14
C LYS A 78 2.33 -8.64 5.51
N SER A 79 2.42 -8.89 4.22
CA SER A 79 1.52 -9.82 3.55
C SER A 79 1.91 -11.28 3.87
N GLN A 80 0.96 -12.20 3.76
CA GLN A 80 1.24 -13.64 3.88
C GLN A 80 1.85 -14.25 2.61
N LYS A 81 1.81 -13.51 1.49
CA LYS A 81 2.28 -13.95 0.17
C LYS A 81 3.22 -12.91 -0.42
N LYS A 82 4.13 -13.36 -1.27
CA LYS A 82 4.97 -12.48 -2.06
C LYS A 82 4.17 -11.94 -3.25
N PHE A 83 3.99 -10.62 -3.29
CA PHE A 83 3.30 -9.91 -4.38
C PHE A 83 4.26 -9.03 -5.20
N GLN A 84 5.53 -9.40 -5.24
CA GLN A 84 6.58 -8.63 -5.89
C GLN A 84 6.18 -8.17 -7.30
N LYS A 85 6.50 -6.92 -7.60
CA LYS A 85 6.34 -6.31 -8.93
C LYS A 85 4.88 -6.19 -9.43
N LEU A 86 3.87 -6.43 -8.60
CA LEU A 86 2.49 -6.20 -8.99
C LEU A 86 2.13 -4.74 -8.78
N LYS A 87 1.64 -4.09 -9.83
CA LYS A 87 1.14 -2.72 -9.80
C LYS A 87 -0.35 -2.70 -10.10
N LEU A 88 -1.13 -2.13 -9.19
CA LEU A 88 -2.57 -1.94 -9.34
C LEU A 88 -2.97 -0.47 -9.13
N SER A 89 -2.00 0.43 -8.92
CA SER A 89 -2.20 1.87 -8.98
C SER A 89 -2.44 2.33 -10.43
N VAL A 90 -3.10 3.48 -10.58
CA VAL A 90 -3.45 4.05 -11.91
C VAL A 90 -2.73 5.38 -12.08
N ASP A 91 -1.56 5.35 -12.75
CA ASP A 91 -0.77 6.53 -13.06
C ASP A 91 -0.78 6.86 -14.56
N THR A 92 -1.08 5.88 -15.41
CA THR A 92 -1.08 5.99 -16.86
C THR A 92 -2.38 5.47 -17.50
N LYS A 93 -2.62 5.83 -18.77
CA LYS A 93 -3.73 5.25 -19.55
C LYS A 93 -3.66 3.73 -19.63
N LYS A 94 -2.45 3.17 -19.63
CA LYS A 94 -2.24 1.72 -19.64
C LYS A 94 -2.72 1.09 -18.34
N ASP A 95 -2.37 1.69 -17.19
CA ASP A 95 -2.82 1.22 -15.89
C ASP A 95 -4.35 1.25 -15.79
N LEU A 96 -4.96 2.37 -16.20
CA LEU A 96 -6.41 2.50 -16.26
C LEU A 96 -7.08 1.40 -17.11
N ASN A 97 -6.52 1.10 -18.29
CA ASN A 97 -7.04 0.05 -19.15
C ASN A 97 -6.91 -1.34 -18.51
N ASN A 98 -5.87 -1.60 -17.75
CA ASN A 98 -5.67 -2.85 -17.03
C ASN A 98 -6.66 -2.99 -15.88
N VAL A 99 -6.84 -1.93 -15.09
CA VAL A 99 -7.85 -1.90 -14.01
C VAL A 99 -9.26 -2.11 -14.60
N LYS A 100 -9.62 -1.44 -15.70
CA LYS A 100 -10.88 -1.68 -16.40
C LYS A 100 -11.08 -3.14 -16.83
N LYS A 101 -10.02 -3.82 -17.28
CA LYS A 101 -10.09 -5.25 -17.62
C LYS A 101 -10.35 -6.12 -16.39
N ILE A 102 -9.73 -5.80 -15.25
CA ILE A 102 -9.98 -6.49 -13.98
C ILE A 102 -11.45 -6.31 -13.57
N PHE A 103 -11.96 -5.07 -13.57
CA PHE A 103 -13.37 -4.82 -13.29
C PHE A 103 -14.31 -5.59 -14.21
N LYS A 104 -14.00 -5.73 -15.51
CA LYS A 104 -14.79 -6.55 -16.44
C LYS A 104 -14.81 -8.03 -16.08
N VAL A 105 -13.76 -8.57 -15.45
CA VAL A 105 -13.76 -9.96 -14.95
C VAL A 105 -14.80 -10.16 -13.85
N PHE A 106 -15.08 -9.11 -13.07
CA PHE A 106 -16.01 -9.11 -11.94
C PHE A 106 -17.30 -8.35 -12.25
N ALA A 107 -17.68 -8.20 -13.53
CA ALA A 107 -18.73 -7.30 -14.00
C ALA A 107 -20.10 -7.45 -13.29
N SER A 108 -20.40 -8.62 -12.75
CA SER A 108 -21.61 -8.90 -11.94
C SER A 108 -21.44 -8.58 -10.45
N ASN A 109 -20.23 -8.31 -9.99
CA ASN A 109 -19.94 -7.99 -8.59
C ASN A 109 -18.85 -6.92 -8.50
N ILE A 110 -19.24 -5.66 -8.30
CA ILE A 110 -18.32 -4.54 -8.12
C ILE A 110 -17.67 -4.49 -6.71
N PHE A 111 -18.17 -5.30 -5.78
CA PHE A 111 -17.66 -5.40 -4.40
C PHE A 111 -16.70 -6.57 -4.22
N PHE A 112 -15.92 -6.90 -5.26
CA PHE A 112 -14.87 -7.90 -5.14
C PHE A 112 -13.73 -7.44 -4.20
N SER A 113 -13.21 -8.38 -3.42
CA SER A 113 -12.11 -8.14 -2.50
C SER A 113 -10.74 -8.23 -3.17
N PHE A 114 -9.72 -7.81 -2.46
CA PHE A 114 -8.32 -8.06 -2.82
C PHE A 114 -8.06 -9.55 -3.07
N GLU A 115 -8.53 -10.41 -2.17
CA GLU A 115 -8.38 -11.86 -2.26
C GLU A 115 -9.04 -12.44 -3.52
N ASP A 116 -10.18 -11.89 -3.94
CA ASP A 116 -10.89 -12.34 -5.14
C ASP A 116 -10.08 -12.07 -6.40
N ILE A 117 -9.39 -10.93 -6.49
CA ILE A 117 -8.48 -10.60 -7.60
C ILE A 117 -7.41 -11.67 -7.73
N PHE A 118 -6.79 -12.10 -6.62
CA PHE A 118 -5.69 -13.05 -6.62
C PHE A 118 -6.12 -14.52 -6.69
N LYS A 119 -7.38 -14.84 -6.40
CA LYS A 119 -7.96 -16.17 -6.62
C LYS A 119 -8.43 -16.37 -8.07
N ASN A 120 -8.77 -15.30 -8.77
CA ASN A 120 -9.28 -15.39 -10.13
C ASN A 120 -8.17 -15.45 -11.18
N LYS A 121 -8.10 -16.56 -11.92
CA LYS A 121 -7.05 -16.80 -12.92
C LYS A 121 -7.00 -15.71 -14.01
N LYS A 122 -8.15 -15.25 -14.52
CA LYS A 122 -8.20 -14.21 -15.56
C LYS A 122 -7.63 -12.88 -15.06
N SER A 123 -7.95 -12.48 -13.82
CA SER A 123 -7.38 -11.28 -13.19
C SER A 123 -5.87 -11.41 -13.03
N LEU A 124 -5.38 -12.55 -12.57
CA LEU A 124 -3.95 -12.81 -12.44
C LEU A 124 -3.21 -12.74 -13.77
N ASP A 125 -3.78 -13.27 -14.85
CA ASP A 125 -3.18 -13.21 -16.18
C ASP A 125 -3.10 -11.77 -16.71
N ILE A 126 -4.09 -10.93 -16.42
CA ILE A 126 -4.07 -9.50 -16.75
C ILE A 126 -2.92 -8.82 -16.01
N ILE A 127 -2.77 -9.09 -14.71
CA ILE A 127 -1.73 -8.50 -13.86
C ILE A 127 -0.34 -8.97 -14.29
N LYS A 128 -0.15 -10.27 -14.51
CA LYS A 128 1.15 -10.86 -14.92
C LYS A 128 1.64 -10.31 -16.26
N LYS A 129 0.76 -10.06 -17.22
CA LYS A 129 1.13 -9.43 -18.50
C LYS A 129 1.70 -8.01 -18.38
N GLN A 130 1.56 -7.38 -17.22
CA GLN A 130 2.21 -6.08 -16.94
C GLN A 130 3.68 -6.24 -16.53
N LEU A 131 4.07 -7.42 -16.04
CA LEU A 131 5.40 -7.70 -15.50
C LEU A 131 6.44 -8.08 -16.58
N ILE A 132 5.98 -8.39 -17.79
CA ILE A 132 6.84 -8.91 -18.90
C ILE A 132 7.37 -7.75 -19.78
N ARG A 133 7.72 -6.62 -19.14
CA ARG A 133 8.41 -5.53 -19.88
C ARG A 133 9.61 -5.00 -19.12
#